data_a15f7172a07c7c760e20c6b587d1443d
#
_entry.id   a15f7172a07c7c760e20c6b587d1443d
#
_cell.length_a   1.000
_cell.length_b   1.000
_cell.length_c   1.000
_cell.angle_alpha   90.00
_cell.angle_beta   90.00
_cell.angle_gamma   90.00
#
_symmetry.space_group_name_H-M   'P 1'
#
loop_
_entity.id
_entity.type
_entity.pdbx_description
1 polymer ?
#
loop_
_entity_poly.entity_id
_entity_poly.type
_entity_poly.pdbx_seq_one_letter_code
_entity_poly.pdbx_strand_id
1 'polypeptide(L)'
;MAYDILVNGAGGNNPRCTTAHEEYVKGDETAEDFLTFFNIDEKGFDFVFDLNMKGVLLPSQVFMADMIGRKGCSVLNVSSMNAYRPLTKIPAYSAAKAAVTNFTSWLAVHFAKEGIRVNAIAPGFFVSNQNRALLFNEDGTPTPRTDKILRSTPMGRFGEAEELLGTVEWLLDETKSGFVTGITVPVDGGFSAYSGV
;
A
#
# COMPACT_ATOMS: atom_id res chain seq x y z
N MET A 1 -21.22 -17.79 9.82
CA MET A 1 -20.02 -18.43 9.23
C MET A 1 -18.84 -17.81 9.95
N ALA A 2 -17.91 -18.58 10.46
CA ALA A 2 -16.80 -18.03 11.26
C ALA A 2 -15.54 -17.94 10.38
N TYR A 3 -14.84 -16.82 10.46
CA TYR A 3 -13.61 -16.55 9.70
C TYR A 3 -12.43 -16.50 10.65
N ASP A 4 -11.33 -17.14 10.31
CA ASP A 4 -10.08 -17.10 11.09
C ASP A 4 -9.06 -16.13 10.50
N ILE A 5 -9.19 -15.83 9.20
CA ILE A 5 -8.29 -14.97 8.45
C ILE A 5 -9.08 -13.93 7.69
N LEU A 6 -8.65 -12.67 7.81
CA LEU A 6 -9.12 -11.55 7.01
C LEU A 6 -7.95 -10.93 6.24
N VAL A 7 -8.07 -10.84 4.92
CA VAL A 7 -7.10 -10.12 4.08
C VAL A 7 -7.76 -8.89 3.46
N ASN A 8 -7.31 -7.70 3.85
CA ASN A 8 -7.76 -6.42 3.32
C ASN A 8 -6.84 -6.00 2.17
N GLY A 9 -7.23 -6.35 0.94
CA GLY A 9 -6.44 -6.10 -0.27
C GLY A 9 -6.96 -4.97 -1.17
N ALA A 10 -8.10 -4.35 -0.84
CA ALA A 10 -8.63 -3.23 -1.62
C ALA A 10 -7.69 -2.02 -1.58
N GLY A 11 -7.50 -1.35 -2.72
CA GLY A 11 -6.66 -0.17 -2.79
C GLY A 11 -6.37 0.29 -4.22
N GLY A 12 -5.97 1.52 -4.35
CA GLY A 12 -5.61 2.12 -5.64
C GLY A 12 -5.48 3.63 -5.55
N ASN A 13 -4.96 4.23 -6.62
CA ASN A 13 -4.88 5.67 -6.80
C ASN A 13 -6.01 6.17 -7.72
N ASN A 14 -6.15 7.49 -7.84
CA ASN A 14 -7.07 8.15 -8.77
C ASN A 14 -6.32 9.21 -9.59
N PRO A 15 -6.51 9.27 -10.93
CA PRO A 15 -5.90 10.31 -11.77
C PRO A 15 -6.23 11.74 -11.32
N ARG A 16 -7.40 11.97 -10.72
CA ARG A 16 -7.83 13.27 -10.17
C ARG A 16 -7.01 13.72 -8.95
N CYS A 17 -6.13 12.84 -8.41
CA CYS A 17 -5.17 13.12 -7.35
C CYS A 17 -3.74 12.86 -7.77
N THR A 18 -3.45 12.97 -9.08
CA THR A 18 -2.10 12.77 -9.63
C THR A 18 -1.62 14.09 -10.22
N THR A 19 -0.62 14.71 -9.59
CA THR A 19 -0.07 16.00 -10.06
C THR A 19 0.69 15.83 -11.39
N ALA A 20 0.69 16.87 -12.21
CA ALA A 20 1.42 16.87 -13.48
C ALA A 20 2.94 16.85 -13.25
N HIS A 21 3.42 17.61 -12.25
CA HIS A 21 4.83 17.76 -11.95
C HIS A 21 5.24 16.90 -10.73
N GLU A 22 6.48 16.44 -10.72
CA GLU A 22 7.07 15.70 -9.60
C GLU A 22 7.45 16.64 -8.46
N GLU A 23 7.88 17.86 -8.80
CA GLU A 23 8.26 18.93 -7.91
C GLU A 23 7.47 20.19 -8.27
N TYR A 24 7.41 21.15 -7.36
CA TYR A 24 6.79 22.43 -7.62
C TYR A 24 7.51 23.15 -8.77
N VAL A 25 6.74 23.62 -9.72
CA VAL A 25 7.19 24.52 -10.81
C VAL A 25 6.48 25.85 -10.64
N LYS A 26 7.23 26.96 -10.79
CA LYS A 26 6.65 28.31 -10.68
C LYS A 26 5.49 28.47 -11.68
N GLY A 27 4.33 28.86 -11.17
CA GLY A 27 3.07 28.95 -11.92
C GLY A 27 2.09 27.82 -11.61
N ASP A 28 2.51 26.74 -10.92
CA ASP A 28 1.63 25.67 -10.49
C ASP A 28 0.47 26.17 -9.61
N GLU A 29 0.70 27.25 -8.85
CA GLU A 29 -0.29 27.86 -7.96
C GLU A 29 -1.46 28.52 -8.70
N THR A 30 -1.33 28.75 -9.99
CA THR A 30 -2.36 29.36 -10.85
C THR A 30 -2.71 28.51 -12.07
N ALA A 31 -2.25 27.26 -12.11
CA ALA A 31 -2.51 26.35 -13.22
C ALA A 31 -4.00 25.97 -13.29
N GLU A 32 -4.60 26.06 -14.48
CA GLU A 32 -5.98 25.67 -14.75
C GLU A 32 -6.08 24.44 -15.67
N ASP A 33 -5.07 24.20 -16.53
CA ASP A 33 -5.10 23.19 -17.58
C ASP A 33 -4.59 21.80 -17.11
N PHE A 34 -3.94 21.72 -15.94
CA PHE A 34 -3.41 20.47 -15.39
C PHE A 34 -3.44 20.44 -13.87
N LEU A 35 -3.38 19.25 -13.30
CA LEU A 35 -3.43 19.07 -11.84
C LEU A 35 -2.07 19.37 -11.19
N THR A 36 -2.13 20.22 -10.18
CA THR A 36 -1.02 20.55 -9.28
C THR A 36 -1.46 20.30 -7.83
N PHE A 37 -0.59 20.51 -6.88
CA PHE A 37 -0.96 20.45 -5.46
C PHE A 37 -2.13 21.42 -5.12
N PHE A 38 -2.20 22.57 -5.77
CA PHE A 38 -3.14 23.65 -5.44
C PHE A 38 -4.57 23.42 -5.96
N ASN A 39 -4.74 22.53 -6.93
CA ASN A 39 -6.05 22.24 -7.54
C ASN A 39 -6.37 20.74 -7.55
N ILE A 40 -5.76 19.94 -6.67
CA ILE A 40 -6.15 18.55 -6.44
C ILE A 40 -7.65 18.52 -6.10
N ASP A 41 -8.37 17.67 -6.81
CA ASP A 41 -9.81 17.52 -6.64
C ASP A 41 -10.17 16.81 -5.33
N GLU A 42 -10.96 17.47 -4.50
CA GLU A 42 -11.44 16.95 -3.22
C GLU A 42 -12.14 15.59 -3.35
N LYS A 43 -13.01 15.43 -4.35
CA LYS A 43 -13.70 14.15 -4.59
C LYS A 43 -12.75 13.04 -5.02
N GLY A 44 -11.69 13.39 -5.75
CA GLY A 44 -10.64 12.44 -6.08
C GLY A 44 -9.83 12.03 -4.85
N PHE A 45 -9.56 12.97 -3.97
CA PHE A 45 -8.89 12.73 -2.69
C PHE A 45 -9.73 11.81 -1.79
N ASP A 46 -11.00 12.14 -1.61
CA ASP A 46 -11.96 11.33 -0.86
C ASP A 46 -12.06 9.90 -1.41
N PHE A 47 -12.17 9.76 -2.74
CA PHE A 47 -12.19 8.45 -3.39
C PHE A 47 -10.96 7.60 -3.02
N VAL A 48 -9.76 8.20 -3.03
CA VAL A 48 -8.53 7.48 -2.68
C VAL A 48 -8.53 7.05 -1.22
N PHE A 49 -8.94 7.92 -0.30
CA PHE A 49 -9.04 7.58 1.12
C PHE A 49 -10.14 6.56 1.39
N ASP A 50 -11.28 6.69 0.75
CA ASP A 50 -12.39 5.74 0.89
C ASP A 50 -11.98 4.34 0.40
N LEU A 51 -11.38 4.26 -0.77
CA LEU A 51 -10.94 2.98 -1.32
C LEU A 51 -9.84 2.33 -0.46
N ASN A 52 -8.85 3.08 -0.01
CA ASN A 52 -7.70 2.52 0.71
C ASN A 52 -7.97 2.39 2.22
N MET A 53 -8.43 3.43 2.89
CA MET A 53 -8.58 3.42 4.35
C MET A 53 -9.92 2.83 4.79
N LYS A 54 -11.05 3.28 4.21
CA LYS A 54 -12.35 2.66 4.51
C LYS A 54 -12.43 1.22 4.00
N GLY A 55 -11.72 0.90 2.89
CA GLY A 55 -11.57 -0.47 2.38
C GLY A 55 -10.84 -1.43 3.34
N VAL A 56 -10.12 -0.91 4.33
CA VAL A 56 -9.57 -1.69 5.46
C VAL A 56 -10.48 -1.60 6.68
N LEU A 57 -10.94 -0.40 7.04
CA LEU A 57 -11.74 -0.15 8.23
C LEU A 57 -13.05 -0.96 8.24
N LEU A 58 -13.85 -0.81 7.17
CA LEU A 58 -15.20 -1.38 7.15
C LEU A 58 -15.22 -2.92 7.16
N PRO A 59 -14.40 -3.63 6.34
CA PRO A 59 -14.30 -5.07 6.47
C PRO A 59 -13.77 -5.51 7.85
N SER A 60 -12.80 -4.78 8.42
CA SER A 60 -12.28 -5.09 9.74
C SER A 60 -13.38 -4.99 10.81
N GLN A 61 -14.21 -3.95 10.79
CA GLN A 61 -15.34 -3.81 11.71
C GLN A 61 -16.33 -4.97 11.63
N VAL A 62 -16.62 -5.44 10.41
CA VAL A 62 -17.59 -6.52 10.20
C VAL A 62 -17.01 -7.88 10.58
N PHE A 63 -15.85 -8.24 10.01
CA PHE A 63 -15.32 -9.59 10.13
C PHE A 63 -14.56 -9.86 11.42
N MET A 64 -13.90 -8.83 12.01
CA MET A 64 -13.22 -9.00 13.30
C MET A 64 -14.19 -9.21 14.45
N ALA A 65 -15.45 -8.76 14.34
CA ALA A 65 -16.48 -9.06 15.33
C ALA A 65 -16.70 -10.58 15.49
N ASP A 66 -16.63 -11.33 14.39
CA ASP A 66 -16.75 -12.80 14.40
C ASP A 66 -15.49 -13.51 14.92
N MET A 67 -14.36 -12.79 15.05
CA MET A 67 -13.09 -13.33 15.55
C MET A 67 -12.96 -13.22 17.07
N ILE A 68 -13.78 -12.38 17.74
CA ILE A 68 -13.70 -12.17 19.18
C ILE A 68 -13.93 -13.49 19.95
N GLY A 69 -13.08 -13.74 20.95
CA GLY A 69 -13.11 -14.96 21.77
C GLY A 69 -12.59 -16.22 21.05
N ARG A 70 -12.02 -16.08 19.86
CA ARG A 70 -11.42 -17.19 19.09
C ARG A 70 -9.90 -17.04 19.08
N LYS A 71 -9.20 -18.18 19.05
CA LYS A 71 -7.73 -18.20 19.00
C LYS A 71 -7.24 -18.40 17.56
N GLY A 72 -6.05 -17.90 17.30
CA GLY A 72 -5.37 -18.09 16.00
C GLY A 72 -5.89 -17.19 14.89
N CYS A 73 -6.76 -16.24 15.19
CA CYS A 73 -7.26 -15.31 14.18
C CYS A 73 -6.17 -14.31 13.74
N SER A 74 -6.14 -14.01 12.45
CA SER A 74 -5.16 -13.12 11.85
C SER A 74 -5.78 -12.18 10.83
N VAL A 75 -5.39 -10.91 10.89
CA VAL A 75 -5.74 -9.89 9.90
C VAL A 75 -4.48 -9.46 9.18
N LEU A 76 -4.53 -9.46 7.85
CA LEU A 76 -3.47 -8.98 6.98
C LEU A 76 -3.96 -7.79 6.14
N ASN A 77 -3.34 -6.65 6.33
CA ASN A 77 -3.62 -5.46 5.54
C ASN A 77 -2.58 -5.30 4.41
N VAL A 78 -3.03 -4.85 3.25
CA VAL A 78 -2.13 -4.50 2.15
C VAL A 78 -1.87 -3.00 2.16
N SER A 79 -0.71 -2.62 2.73
CA SER A 79 -0.18 -1.26 2.68
C SER A 79 0.56 -1.00 1.36
N SER A 80 1.66 -0.31 1.39
CA SER A 80 2.55 -0.05 0.26
C SER A 80 3.89 0.47 0.78
N MET A 81 4.97 0.30 0.03
CA MET A 81 6.23 0.99 0.31
C MET A 81 6.07 2.53 0.32
N ASN A 82 5.02 3.06 -0.32
CA ASN A 82 4.65 4.48 -0.29
C ASN A 82 4.32 5.00 1.11
N ALA A 83 3.98 4.12 2.05
CA ALA A 83 3.78 4.50 3.45
C ALA A 83 5.10 4.95 4.12
N TYR A 84 6.24 4.48 3.60
CA TYR A 84 7.59 4.80 4.11
C TYR A 84 8.32 5.82 3.24
N ARG A 85 8.16 5.70 1.93
CA ARG A 85 8.78 6.55 0.90
C ARG A 85 7.70 7.06 -0.04
N PRO A 86 7.12 8.24 0.21
CA PRO A 86 6.08 8.78 -0.63
C PRO A 86 6.63 9.01 -2.04
N LEU A 87 5.91 8.46 -3.02
CA LEU A 87 6.23 8.73 -4.42
C LEU A 87 5.75 10.13 -4.80
N THR A 88 6.50 10.77 -5.69
CA THR A 88 6.07 12.00 -6.34
C THR A 88 4.73 11.82 -7.06
N LYS A 89 3.99 12.90 -7.29
CA LYS A 89 2.75 12.98 -8.05
C LYS A 89 1.50 12.37 -7.42
N ILE A 90 1.59 11.50 -6.39
CA ILE A 90 0.45 10.76 -5.82
C ILE A 90 0.31 10.96 -4.30
N PRO A 91 0.15 12.21 -3.82
CA PRO A 91 0.15 12.53 -2.40
C PRO A 91 -0.98 11.83 -1.63
N ALA A 92 -2.19 11.77 -2.18
CA ALA A 92 -3.34 11.16 -1.53
C ALA A 92 -3.14 9.66 -1.30
N TYR A 93 -2.61 8.94 -2.29
CA TYR A 93 -2.34 7.50 -2.16
C TYR A 93 -1.27 7.21 -1.12
N SER A 94 -0.16 7.96 -1.13
CA SER A 94 0.91 7.79 -0.15
C SER A 94 0.40 8.05 1.28
N ALA A 95 -0.37 9.11 1.48
CA ALA A 95 -0.99 9.43 2.78
C ALA A 95 -1.97 8.34 3.23
N ALA A 96 -2.84 7.84 2.34
CA ALA A 96 -3.78 6.79 2.66
C ALA A 96 -3.08 5.47 3.04
N LYS A 97 -2.00 5.10 2.37
CA LYS A 97 -1.21 3.89 2.71
C LYS A 97 -0.42 4.06 4.01
N ALA A 98 0.04 5.26 4.34
CA ALA A 98 0.60 5.57 5.65
C ALA A 98 -0.46 5.43 6.77
N ALA A 99 -1.69 5.90 6.50
CA ALA A 99 -2.82 5.71 7.41
C ALA A 99 -3.13 4.22 7.65
N VAL A 100 -3.15 3.38 6.60
CA VAL A 100 -3.32 1.92 6.73
C VAL A 100 -2.21 1.29 7.59
N THR A 101 -0.96 1.70 7.40
CA THR A 101 0.18 1.22 8.20
C THR A 101 0.01 1.56 9.68
N ASN A 102 -0.32 2.80 10.00
CA ASN A 102 -0.55 3.23 11.37
C ASN A 102 -1.78 2.54 11.98
N PHE A 103 -2.87 2.42 11.23
CA PHE A 103 -4.09 1.75 11.66
C PHE A 103 -3.87 0.25 11.93
N THR A 104 -3.01 -0.42 11.16
CA THR A 104 -2.57 -1.80 11.42
C THR A 104 -1.98 -1.94 12.82
N SER A 105 -1.08 -1.04 13.19
CA SER A 105 -0.46 -1.03 14.53
C SER A 105 -1.48 -0.75 15.63
N TRP A 106 -2.42 0.16 15.41
CA TRP A 106 -3.49 0.45 16.36
C TRP A 106 -4.41 -0.76 16.58
N LEU A 107 -4.86 -1.40 15.49
CA LEU A 107 -5.68 -2.61 15.59
C LEU A 107 -4.96 -3.74 16.32
N ALA A 108 -3.68 -3.94 16.04
CA ALA A 108 -2.87 -4.97 16.70
C ALA A 108 -2.83 -4.79 18.22
N VAL A 109 -2.63 -3.57 18.70
CA VAL A 109 -2.63 -3.26 20.14
C VAL A 109 -4.03 -3.42 20.72
N HIS A 110 -5.05 -2.92 20.03
CA HIS A 110 -6.43 -2.92 20.53
C HIS A 110 -6.97 -4.35 20.72
N PHE A 111 -6.67 -5.27 19.80
CA PHE A 111 -7.18 -6.64 19.82
C PHE A 111 -6.18 -7.70 20.34
N ALA A 112 -5.01 -7.28 20.84
CA ALA A 112 -3.99 -8.20 21.31
C ALA A 112 -4.48 -9.18 22.39
N LYS A 113 -5.30 -8.70 23.33
CA LYS A 113 -5.85 -9.53 24.42
C LYS A 113 -6.90 -10.54 23.96
N GLU A 114 -7.52 -10.30 22.83
CA GLU A 114 -8.46 -11.22 22.18
C GLU A 114 -7.74 -12.32 21.38
N GLY A 115 -6.39 -12.24 21.29
CA GLY A 115 -5.60 -13.21 20.55
C GLY A 115 -5.65 -13.02 19.02
N ILE A 116 -6.14 -11.86 18.54
CA ILE A 116 -6.18 -11.51 17.13
C ILE A 116 -4.88 -10.79 16.76
N ARG A 117 -4.10 -11.37 15.84
CA ARG A 117 -2.91 -10.71 15.29
C ARG A 117 -3.28 -9.85 14.09
N VAL A 118 -2.71 -8.68 14.00
CA VAL A 118 -2.94 -7.74 12.89
C VAL A 118 -1.60 -7.26 12.36
N ASN A 119 -1.31 -7.58 11.10
CA ASN A 119 -0.06 -7.21 10.43
C ASN A 119 -0.36 -6.66 9.04
N ALA A 120 0.65 -6.13 8.37
CA ALA A 120 0.55 -5.70 6.99
C ALA A 120 1.76 -6.12 6.17
N ILE A 121 1.57 -6.22 4.86
CA ILE A 121 2.66 -6.18 3.88
C ILE A 121 2.70 -4.80 3.23
N ALA A 122 3.89 -4.36 2.83
CA ALA A 122 4.10 -3.14 2.04
C ALA A 122 4.80 -3.50 0.72
N PRO A 123 4.02 -3.89 -0.31
CA PRO A 123 4.58 -4.21 -1.61
C PRO A 123 5.28 -3.01 -2.25
N GLY A 124 6.40 -3.28 -2.92
CA GLY A 124 7.08 -2.35 -3.81
C GLY A 124 6.44 -2.31 -5.19
N PHE A 125 7.26 -2.40 -6.22
CA PHE A 125 6.78 -2.39 -7.60
C PHE A 125 6.65 -3.80 -8.16
N PHE A 126 5.42 -4.18 -8.48
CA PHE A 126 5.03 -5.42 -9.14
C PHE A 126 4.31 -5.09 -10.45
N VAL A 127 4.61 -5.80 -11.51
CA VAL A 127 3.91 -5.60 -12.78
C VAL A 127 2.54 -6.26 -12.71
N SER A 128 1.50 -5.49 -13.03
CA SER A 128 0.12 -5.96 -13.11
C SER A 128 -0.56 -5.41 -14.37
N ASN A 129 -1.72 -5.96 -14.71
CA ASN A 129 -2.52 -5.44 -15.82
C ASN A 129 -2.91 -3.97 -15.64
N GLN A 130 -3.04 -3.50 -14.38
CA GLN A 130 -3.43 -2.12 -14.06
C GLN A 130 -2.31 -1.11 -14.31
N ASN A 131 -1.05 -1.50 -14.15
CA ASN A 131 0.08 -0.58 -14.23
C ASN A 131 1.00 -0.82 -15.43
N ARG A 132 0.76 -1.89 -16.22
CA ARG A 132 1.62 -2.26 -17.33
C ARG A 132 1.82 -1.14 -18.35
N ALA A 133 0.75 -0.43 -18.70
CA ALA A 133 0.80 0.70 -19.63
C ALA A 133 1.55 1.93 -19.09
N LEU A 134 1.74 2.02 -17.77
CA LEU A 134 2.57 3.07 -17.15
C LEU A 134 4.04 2.72 -17.12
N LEU A 135 4.36 1.43 -17.25
CA LEU A 135 5.71 0.90 -17.09
C LEU A 135 6.35 0.54 -18.44
N PHE A 136 5.56 0.14 -19.42
CA PHE A 136 6.04 -0.31 -20.73
C PHE A 136 5.28 0.38 -21.86
N ASN A 137 6.01 0.73 -22.89
CA ASN A 137 5.46 1.21 -24.15
C ASN A 137 4.75 0.07 -24.90
N GLU A 138 4.01 0.38 -25.96
CA GLU A 138 3.29 -0.61 -26.77
C GLU A 138 4.22 -1.66 -27.41
N ASP A 139 5.44 -1.28 -27.72
CA ASP A 139 6.51 -2.18 -28.25
C ASP A 139 7.18 -3.02 -27.15
N GLY A 140 6.78 -2.88 -25.89
CA GLY A 140 7.33 -3.59 -24.74
C GLY A 140 8.61 -2.98 -24.15
N THR A 141 9.11 -1.86 -24.71
CA THR A 141 10.26 -1.15 -24.15
C THR A 141 9.89 -0.43 -22.83
N PRO A 142 10.84 -0.31 -21.87
CA PRO A 142 10.59 0.42 -20.64
C PRO A 142 10.25 1.90 -20.87
N THR A 143 9.33 2.43 -20.08
CA THR A 143 9.11 3.88 -20.04
C THR A 143 10.21 4.56 -19.19
N PRO A 144 10.42 5.90 -19.31
CA PRO A 144 11.32 6.65 -18.41
C PRO A 144 10.96 6.48 -16.92
N ARG A 145 9.69 6.22 -16.62
CA ARG A 145 9.23 5.90 -15.27
C ARG A 145 9.81 4.57 -14.77
N THR A 146 9.81 3.55 -15.62
CA THR A 146 10.41 2.25 -15.31
C THR A 146 11.89 2.38 -14.98
N ASP A 147 12.65 3.13 -15.76
CA ASP A 147 14.07 3.37 -15.50
C ASP A 147 14.31 4.01 -14.13
N LYS A 148 13.50 5.01 -13.76
CA LYS A 148 13.58 5.64 -12.43
C LYS A 148 13.30 4.64 -11.32
N ILE A 149 12.26 3.81 -11.48
CA ILE A 149 11.88 2.78 -10.50
C ILE A 149 13.01 1.77 -10.31
N LEU A 150 13.52 1.21 -11.41
CA LEU A 150 14.54 0.17 -11.35
C LEU A 150 15.87 0.69 -10.79
N ARG A 151 16.28 1.91 -11.12
CA ARG A 151 17.47 2.56 -10.53
C ARG A 151 17.33 2.77 -9.01
N SER A 152 16.10 2.99 -8.54
CA SER A 152 15.80 3.19 -7.11
C SER A 152 15.50 1.89 -6.38
N THR A 153 15.44 0.75 -7.07
CA THR A 153 15.23 -0.58 -6.52
C THR A 153 16.55 -1.34 -6.53
N PRO A 154 17.21 -1.59 -5.37
CA PRO A 154 18.51 -2.26 -5.33
C PRO A 154 18.57 -3.62 -6.03
N MET A 155 17.48 -4.40 -6.02
CA MET A 155 17.41 -5.67 -6.76
C MET A 155 17.34 -5.47 -8.29
N GLY A 156 17.16 -4.25 -8.80
CA GLY A 156 17.20 -3.91 -10.22
C GLY A 156 16.10 -4.50 -11.09
N ARG A 157 15.02 -4.99 -10.48
CA ARG A 157 13.88 -5.60 -11.16
C ARG A 157 12.56 -5.32 -10.45
N PHE A 158 11.47 -5.56 -11.14
CA PHE A 158 10.14 -5.68 -10.51
C PHE A 158 10.03 -7.01 -9.74
N GLY A 159 9.17 -7.01 -8.73
CA GLY A 159 8.78 -8.24 -8.05
C GLY A 159 7.76 -9.03 -8.88
N GLU A 160 7.79 -10.36 -8.73
CA GLU A 160 6.76 -11.27 -9.22
C GLU A 160 5.70 -11.48 -8.12
N ALA A 161 4.43 -11.63 -8.49
CA ALA A 161 3.33 -11.71 -7.52
C ALA A 161 3.52 -12.87 -6.52
N GLU A 162 4.10 -13.95 -6.96
CA GLU A 162 4.40 -15.14 -6.16
C GLU A 162 5.40 -14.85 -5.03
N GLU A 163 6.26 -13.84 -5.19
CA GLU A 163 7.24 -13.45 -4.17
C GLU A 163 6.60 -12.78 -2.93
N LEU A 164 5.33 -12.39 -3.02
CA LEU A 164 4.55 -11.93 -1.86
C LEU A 164 4.10 -13.11 -0.98
N LEU A 165 3.89 -14.30 -1.56
CA LEU A 165 3.23 -15.43 -0.90
C LEU A 165 3.97 -15.88 0.35
N GLY A 166 5.29 -16.00 0.29
CA GLY A 166 6.09 -16.43 1.45
C GLY A 166 5.92 -15.52 2.67
N THR A 167 5.87 -14.21 2.47
CA THR A 167 5.63 -13.25 3.56
C THR A 167 4.18 -13.31 4.04
N VAL A 168 3.21 -13.44 3.14
CA VAL A 168 1.78 -13.58 3.47
C VAL A 168 1.55 -14.84 4.29
N GLU A 169 2.02 -15.98 3.82
CA GLU A 169 1.90 -17.27 4.53
C GLU A 169 2.55 -17.23 5.91
N TRP A 170 3.76 -16.65 6.01
CA TRP A 170 4.44 -16.50 7.30
C TRP A 170 3.61 -15.67 8.28
N LEU A 171 3.06 -14.52 7.85
CA LEU A 171 2.29 -13.64 8.72
C LEU A 171 0.95 -14.25 9.14
N LEU A 172 0.36 -15.11 8.30
CA LEU A 172 -0.92 -15.77 8.58
C LEU A 172 -0.76 -17.04 9.44
N ASP A 173 0.38 -17.71 9.36
CA ASP A 173 0.64 -18.96 10.08
C ASP A 173 0.98 -18.70 11.56
N GLU A 174 0.04 -18.99 12.47
CA GLU A 174 0.23 -18.82 13.91
C GLU A 174 1.42 -19.62 14.44
N THR A 175 1.71 -20.78 13.87
CA THR A 175 2.83 -21.64 14.32
C THR A 175 4.20 -21.02 14.05
N LYS A 176 4.28 -20.11 13.06
CA LYS A 176 5.54 -19.45 12.65
C LYS A 176 5.63 -17.99 13.11
N SER A 177 4.49 -17.32 13.28
CA SER A 177 4.43 -15.89 13.59
C SER A 177 3.48 -15.56 14.75
N GLY A 178 3.21 -16.51 15.63
CA GLY A 178 2.24 -16.34 16.74
C GLY A 178 2.57 -15.21 17.72
N PHE A 179 3.82 -14.76 17.80
CA PHE A 179 4.22 -13.60 18.61
C PHE A 179 4.50 -12.34 17.78
N VAL A 180 4.07 -12.32 16.51
CA VAL A 180 4.24 -11.19 15.58
C VAL A 180 2.91 -10.52 15.36
N THR A 181 2.78 -9.27 15.82
CA THR A 181 1.60 -8.41 15.60
C THR A 181 2.01 -6.94 15.55
N GLY A 182 1.30 -6.13 14.78
CA GLY A 182 1.50 -4.69 14.67
C GLY A 182 2.61 -4.27 13.71
N ILE A 183 3.21 -5.19 12.96
CA ILE A 183 4.26 -4.87 11.99
C ILE A 183 3.72 -4.69 10.58
N THR A 184 4.48 -3.93 9.78
CA THR A 184 4.32 -3.86 8.33
C THR A 184 5.62 -4.28 7.68
N VAL A 185 5.57 -5.31 6.84
CA VAL A 185 6.75 -5.91 6.21
C VAL A 185 6.91 -5.39 4.78
N PRO A 186 7.95 -4.61 4.45
CA PRO A 186 8.25 -4.25 3.07
C PRO A 186 8.65 -5.49 2.26
N VAL A 187 8.04 -5.64 1.08
CA VAL A 187 8.41 -6.62 0.06
C VAL A 187 8.62 -5.84 -1.23
N ASP A 188 9.80 -5.22 -1.38
CA ASP A 188 10.01 -4.13 -2.32
C ASP A 188 11.37 -4.11 -3.02
N GLY A 189 12.12 -5.20 -2.96
CA GLY A 189 13.44 -5.29 -3.57
C GLY A 189 14.49 -4.32 -3.01
N GLY A 190 14.24 -3.82 -1.80
CA GLY A 190 15.12 -2.86 -1.10
C GLY A 190 14.80 -1.39 -1.39
N PHE A 191 13.72 -1.09 -2.12
CA PHE A 191 13.36 0.28 -2.50
C PHE A 191 13.24 1.21 -1.28
N SER A 192 12.53 0.82 -0.24
CA SER A 192 12.34 1.66 0.95
C SER A 192 13.60 1.80 1.82
N ALA A 193 14.55 0.88 1.69
CA ALA A 193 15.82 0.90 2.43
C ALA A 193 16.90 1.76 1.73
N TYR A 194 16.77 1.98 0.42
CA TYR A 194 17.78 2.66 -0.38
C TYR A 194 17.80 4.17 -0.12
N SER A 195 18.97 4.71 0.22
CA SER A 195 19.17 6.13 0.51
C SER A 195 19.45 6.99 -0.73
N GLY A 196 19.72 6.39 -1.89
CA GLY A 196 20.06 7.08 -3.13
C GLY A 196 21.58 7.28 -3.33
N VAL A 197 22.42 6.79 -2.41
CA VAL A 197 23.89 6.85 -2.47
C VAL A 197 24.51 5.51 -2.16
#